data_07d101865b4baac9bcbf2fae7f0a29fb
#
_entry.id   07d101865b4baac9bcbf2fae7f0a29fb
#
_cell.length_a   1.000
_cell.length_b   1.000
_cell.length_c   1.000
_cell.angle_alpha   90.00
_cell.angle_beta   90.00
_cell.angle_gamma   90.00
#
_symmetry.space_group_name_H-M   'P 1'
#
loop_
_entity.id
_entity.type
_entity.pdbx_description
1 polymer ?
#
loop_
_entity_poly.entity_id
_entity_poly.type
_entity_poly.pdbx_seq_one_letter_code
_entity_poly.pdbx_strand_id
1 'polypeptide(L)'
;MDISEDIVTRKFSGMNFDEVLEYLIHEIKARNYLITRINNIDNIHERPNGDAVKNIKFKLYKIVEFCNLDSCSQLISTDLTAGVFMPVKFAVYQSDKQKQIFISFLKPTAFASIFNSESMMSIAERLEEDMYEILDEIIF
;
A
#
# COMPACT_ATOMS: atom_id res chain seq x y z
N MET A 1 -6.29 12.89 11.27
CA MET A 1 -5.31 12.06 10.54
C MET A 1 -4.00 12.83 10.46
N ASP A 2 -2.91 12.19 10.82
CA ASP A 2 -1.59 12.82 10.88
C ASP A 2 -0.63 12.00 10.01
N ILE A 3 0.00 12.63 9.03
CA ILE A 3 0.90 11.97 8.09
C ILE A 3 2.05 11.26 8.80
N SER A 4 2.62 11.89 9.82
CA SER A 4 3.77 11.33 10.55
C SER A 4 3.41 10.10 11.39
N GLU A 5 2.16 9.98 11.81
CA GLU A 5 1.71 8.88 12.65
C GLU A 5 0.93 7.83 11.87
N ASP A 6 0.14 8.25 10.88
CA ASP A 6 -0.83 7.39 10.20
C ASP A 6 -0.30 6.78 8.90
N ILE A 7 0.77 7.34 8.33
CA ILE A 7 1.42 6.77 7.16
C ILE A 7 2.74 6.12 7.59
N VAL A 8 2.83 4.83 7.34
CA VAL A 8 4.03 4.04 7.62
C VAL A 8 4.89 3.99 6.36
N THR A 9 6.18 4.22 6.51
CA THR A 9 7.13 4.12 5.40
C THR A 9 8.31 3.24 5.84
N ARG A 10 8.65 2.25 5.02
CA ARG A 10 9.81 1.38 5.19
C ARG A 10 10.77 1.56 4.04
N LYS A 11 12.06 1.58 4.36
CA LYS A 11 13.14 1.70 3.38
C LYS A 11 13.82 0.34 3.22
N PHE A 12 14.10 -0.02 1.97
CA PHE A 12 14.80 -1.25 1.61
C PHE A 12 16.08 -0.89 0.86
N SER A 13 17.21 -1.29 1.41
CA SER A 13 18.53 -1.07 0.82
C SER A 13 19.12 -2.41 0.39
N GLY A 14 19.91 -2.42 -0.68
CA GLY A 14 20.57 -3.64 -1.16
C GLY A 14 19.70 -4.52 -2.05
N MET A 15 18.48 -4.09 -2.36
CA MET A 15 17.58 -4.77 -3.30
C MET A 15 17.20 -3.79 -4.41
N ASN A 16 16.95 -4.31 -5.61
CA ASN A 16 16.39 -3.50 -6.67
C ASN A 16 14.86 -3.46 -6.57
N PHE A 17 14.26 -2.57 -7.34
CA PHE A 17 12.82 -2.34 -7.30
C PHE A 17 12.02 -3.62 -7.61
N ASP A 18 12.40 -4.34 -8.66
CA ASP A 18 11.66 -5.54 -9.06
C ASP A 18 11.72 -6.62 -8.00
N GLU A 19 12.86 -6.78 -7.32
CA GLU A 19 13.00 -7.73 -6.21
C GLU A 19 12.06 -7.38 -5.06
N VAL A 20 12.03 -6.12 -4.64
CA VAL A 20 11.14 -5.66 -3.57
C VAL A 20 9.69 -5.88 -3.94
N LEU A 21 9.31 -5.52 -5.17
CA LEU A 21 7.95 -5.69 -5.66
C LEU A 21 7.52 -7.16 -5.68
N GLU A 22 8.39 -8.05 -6.16
CA GLU A 22 8.11 -9.49 -6.19
C GLU A 22 7.93 -10.07 -4.79
N TYR A 23 8.80 -9.70 -3.85
CA TYR A 23 8.66 -10.12 -2.46
C TYR A 23 7.34 -9.63 -1.86
N LEU A 24 7.00 -8.37 -2.11
CA LEU A 24 5.76 -7.79 -1.62
C LEU A 24 4.55 -8.57 -2.14
N ILE A 25 4.49 -8.81 -3.43
CA ILE A 25 3.39 -9.54 -4.07
C ILE A 25 3.28 -10.96 -3.50
N HIS A 26 4.41 -11.63 -3.35
CA HIS A 26 4.46 -12.98 -2.79
C HIS A 26 3.90 -13.01 -1.36
N GLU A 27 4.33 -12.07 -0.52
CA GLU A 27 3.90 -12.05 0.88
C GLU A 27 2.42 -11.68 1.03
N ILE A 28 1.90 -10.80 0.18
CA ILE A 28 0.48 -10.48 0.14
C ILE A 28 -0.33 -11.75 -0.16
N LYS A 29 0.07 -12.49 -1.20
CA LYS A 29 -0.62 -13.73 -1.60
C LYS A 29 -0.47 -14.82 -0.55
N ALA A 30 0.68 -14.92 0.11
CA ALA A 30 0.92 -15.94 1.13
C ALA A 30 -0.01 -15.79 2.33
N ARG A 31 -0.55 -14.59 2.55
CA ARG A 31 -1.52 -14.32 3.63
C ARG A 31 -2.96 -14.34 3.14
N ASN A 32 -3.21 -14.97 2.00
CA ASN A 32 -4.54 -15.16 1.42
C ASN A 32 -5.23 -13.85 1.02
N TYR A 33 -4.45 -12.83 0.68
CA TYR A 33 -4.99 -11.63 0.07
C TYR A 33 -4.97 -11.76 -1.44
N LEU A 34 -6.00 -11.21 -2.06
CA LEU A 34 -6.10 -11.12 -3.52
C LEU A 34 -5.56 -9.77 -3.96
N ILE A 35 -4.63 -9.77 -4.90
CA ILE A 35 -4.17 -8.54 -5.52
C ILE A 35 -5.22 -8.15 -6.56
N THR A 36 -5.88 -7.03 -6.34
CA THR A 36 -6.98 -6.56 -7.19
C THR A 36 -6.48 -5.70 -8.33
N ARG A 37 -5.39 -4.96 -8.12
CA ARG A 37 -4.85 -4.08 -9.14
C ARG A 37 -3.42 -3.67 -8.81
N ILE A 38 -2.61 -3.48 -9.85
CA ILE A 38 -1.32 -2.83 -9.75
C ILE A 38 -1.36 -1.62 -10.68
N ASN A 39 -1.28 -0.42 -10.10
CA ASN A 39 -1.27 0.83 -10.85
C ASN A 39 0.18 1.21 -11.14
N ASN A 40 0.53 1.27 -12.40
CA ASN A 40 1.88 1.60 -12.86
C ASN A 40 1.97 3.10 -13.12
N ILE A 41 2.13 3.88 -12.03
CA ILE A 41 2.21 5.35 -12.13
C ILE A 41 3.44 5.77 -12.92
N ASP A 42 4.52 4.98 -12.85
CA ASP A 42 5.76 5.22 -13.57
C ASP A 42 5.61 5.10 -15.09
N ASN A 43 4.48 4.63 -15.60
CA ASN A 43 4.18 4.68 -17.05
C ASN A 43 4.12 6.10 -17.57
N ILE A 44 4.05 7.11 -16.70
CA ILE A 44 4.13 8.52 -17.11
C ILE A 44 5.41 8.79 -17.88
N HIS A 45 6.51 8.10 -17.59
CA HIS A 45 7.79 8.25 -18.27
C HIS A 45 7.77 7.75 -19.71
N GLU A 46 6.80 6.92 -20.06
CA GLU A 46 6.65 6.35 -21.41
C GLU A 46 5.73 7.18 -22.31
N ARG A 47 5.06 8.19 -21.75
CA ARG A 47 4.15 9.03 -22.53
C ARG A 47 4.92 9.97 -23.45
N PRO A 48 4.47 10.16 -24.71
CA PRO A 48 5.10 11.11 -25.64
C PRO A 48 5.15 12.53 -25.09
N ASN A 49 4.18 12.93 -24.27
CA ASN A 49 4.09 14.25 -23.66
C ASN A 49 4.49 14.24 -22.18
N GLY A 50 5.23 13.20 -21.73
CA GLY A 50 5.70 13.10 -20.36
C GLY A 50 6.53 14.29 -19.92
N ASP A 51 7.22 14.93 -20.87
CA ASP A 51 8.00 16.15 -20.63
C ASP A 51 7.16 17.35 -20.22
N ALA A 52 5.85 17.32 -20.51
CA ALA A 52 4.93 18.37 -20.08
C ALA A 52 4.68 18.34 -18.58
N VAL A 53 4.88 17.18 -17.94
CA VAL A 53 4.77 17.04 -16.49
C VAL A 53 6.14 17.32 -15.89
N LYS A 54 6.31 18.54 -15.38
CA LYS A 54 7.58 18.95 -14.77
C LYS A 54 7.65 18.49 -13.32
N ASN A 55 8.86 18.27 -12.83
CA ASN A 55 9.14 17.95 -11.42
C ASN A 55 8.63 16.58 -10.97
N ILE A 56 8.67 15.59 -11.86
CA ILE A 56 8.42 14.21 -11.45
C ILE A 56 9.60 13.78 -10.57
N LYS A 57 9.30 13.42 -9.31
CA LYS A 57 10.32 13.14 -8.31
C LYS A 57 10.56 11.66 -8.09
N PHE A 58 10.00 10.81 -8.90
CA PHE A 58 10.19 9.36 -8.81
C PHE A 58 10.72 8.80 -10.13
N LYS A 59 11.55 7.79 -10.01
CA LYS A 59 12.00 6.97 -11.14
C LYS A 59 11.00 5.85 -11.39
N LEU A 60 10.61 5.16 -10.32
CA LEU A 60 9.67 4.04 -10.34
C LEU A 60 8.60 4.29 -9.28
N TYR A 61 7.36 3.99 -9.61
CA TYR A 61 6.23 4.15 -8.69
C TYR A 61 5.09 3.22 -9.08
N LYS A 62 4.72 2.33 -8.17
CA LYS A 62 3.59 1.43 -8.38
C LYS A 62 2.73 1.40 -7.11
N ILE A 63 1.43 1.25 -7.31
CA ILE A 63 0.48 1.12 -6.20
C ILE A 63 -0.12 -0.28 -6.32
N VAL A 64 0.09 -1.09 -5.28
CA VAL A 64 -0.40 -2.47 -5.21
C VAL A 64 -1.64 -2.49 -4.33
N GLU A 65 -2.80 -2.70 -4.93
CA GLU A 65 -4.09 -2.79 -4.24
C GLU A 65 -4.42 -4.25 -3.96
N PHE A 66 -4.88 -4.53 -2.76
CA PHE A 66 -5.18 -5.91 -2.36
C PHE A 66 -6.34 -5.95 -1.38
N CYS A 67 -6.96 -7.11 -1.27
CA CYS A 67 -8.17 -7.27 -0.50
C CYS A 67 -8.36 -8.74 -0.09
N ASN A 68 -8.89 -8.94 1.11
CA ASN A 68 -9.46 -10.21 1.52
C ASN A 68 -10.97 -10.00 1.55
N LEU A 69 -11.71 -10.77 0.74
CA LEU A 69 -13.15 -10.55 0.59
C LEU A 69 -13.90 -10.69 1.90
N ASP A 70 -13.49 -11.61 2.77
CA ASP A 70 -14.15 -11.79 4.06
C ASP A 70 -13.99 -10.56 4.95
N SER A 71 -12.75 -10.07 5.10
CA SER A 71 -12.47 -8.89 5.92
C SER A 71 -13.07 -7.62 5.32
N CYS A 72 -12.96 -7.46 4.00
CA CYS A 72 -13.51 -6.30 3.29
C CYS A 72 -15.03 -6.25 3.42
N SER A 73 -15.71 -7.37 3.23
CA SER A 73 -17.17 -7.41 3.33
C SER A 73 -17.65 -7.13 4.76
N GLN A 74 -16.95 -7.63 5.76
CA GLN A 74 -17.27 -7.34 7.16
C GLN A 74 -17.11 -5.85 7.47
N LEU A 75 -16.03 -5.25 7.01
CA LEU A 75 -15.74 -3.84 7.24
C LEU A 75 -16.77 -2.96 6.56
N ILE A 76 -17.08 -3.24 5.29
CA ILE A 76 -18.07 -2.49 4.51
C ILE A 76 -19.47 -2.69 5.09
N SER A 77 -19.79 -3.89 5.60
CA SER A 77 -21.09 -4.14 6.21
C SER A 77 -21.32 -3.36 7.51
N THR A 78 -20.23 -2.96 8.18
CA THR A 78 -20.34 -2.09 9.36
C THR A 78 -20.81 -0.68 8.97
N ASP A 79 -20.32 -0.17 7.86
CA ASP A 79 -20.72 1.11 7.29
C ASP A 79 -20.46 1.06 5.78
N LEU A 80 -21.52 1.17 4.98
CA LEU A 80 -21.43 1.03 3.52
C LEU A 80 -20.53 2.09 2.88
N THR A 81 -20.34 3.25 3.53
CA THR A 81 -19.47 4.29 3.00
C THR A 81 -17.99 3.95 3.16
N ALA A 82 -17.64 2.95 3.98
CA ALA A 82 -16.26 2.57 4.22
C ALA A 82 -15.55 2.08 2.94
N GLY A 83 -16.31 1.72 1.91
CA GLY A 83 -15.74 1.34 0.61
C GLY A 83 -14.86 2.41 -0.03
N VAL A 84 -15.01 3.68 0.39
CA VAL A 84 -14.16 4.76 -0.13
C VAL A 84 -12.68 4.59 0.27
N PHE A 85 -12.41 3.81 1.32
CA PHE A 85 -11.06 3.50 1.78
C PHE A 85 -10.53 2.16 1.26
N MET A 86 -11.35 1.44 0.51
CA MET A 86 -11.00 0.10 0.03
C MET A 86 -10.77 0.10 -1.48
N PRO A 87 -9.93 -0.78 -2.01
CA PRO A 87 -9.07 -1.69 -1.27
C PRO A 87 -7.90 -0.99 -0.62
N VAL A 88 -7.31 -1.64 0.38
CA VAL A 88 -6.07 -1.16 0.98
C VAL A 88 -4.92 -1.33 0.00
N LYS A 89 -3.84 -0.63 0.21
CA LYS A 89 -2.76 -0.59 -0.78
C LYS A 89 -1.41 -0.31 -0.16
N PHE A 90 -0.38 -0.75 -0.89
CA PHE A 90 1.00 -0.34 -0.65
C PHE A 90 1.46 0.51 -1.83
N ALA A 91 2.07 1.65 -1.54
CA ALA A 91 2.79 2.42 -2.54
C ALA A 91 4.26 1.99 -2.52
N VAL A 92 4.77 1.53 -3.64
CA VAL A 92 6.16 1.08 -3.80
C VAL A 92 6.86 2.02 -4.74
N TYR A 93 7.95 2.64 -4.30
CA TYR A 93 8.56 3.67 -5.12
C TYR A 93 10.05 3.81 -4.89
N GLN A 94 10.71 4.39 -5.89
CA GLN A 94 12.10 4.80 -5.87
C GLN A 94 12.15 6.25 -6.34
N SER A 95 12.77 7.12 -5.55
CA SER A 95 12.91 8.52 -5.94
C SER A 95 13.89 8.65 -7.12
N ASP A 96 13.84 9.79 -7.81
CA ASP A 96 14.75 10.08 -8.90
C ASP A 96 16.20 10.29 -8.44
N LYS A 97 16.42 10.55 -7.14
CA LYS A 97 17.72 10.90 -6.56
C LYS A 97 18.35 9.83 -5.70
N GLN A 98 17.60 8.81 -5.29
CA GLN A 98 18.06 7.79 -4.36
C GLN A 98 17.89 6.39 -4.93
N LYS A 99 18.77 5.49 -4.51
CA LYS A 99 18.71 4.09 -4.95
C LYS A 99 17.84 3.22 -4.04
N GLN A 100 17.49 3.73 -2.85
CA GLN A 100 16.66 2.97 -1.92
C GLN A 100 15.24 2.86 -2.45
N ILE A 101 14.61 1.74 -2.13
CA ILE A 101 13.22 1.48 -2.43
C ILE A 101 12.42 1.73 -1.16
N PHE A 102 11.26 2.35 -1.32
CA PHE A 102 10.37 2.66 -0.20
C PHE A 102 9.02 1.98 -0.41
N ILE A 103 8.42 1.55 0.68
CA ILE A 103 7.02 1.10 0.70
C ILE A 103 6.30 1.91 1.77
N SER A 104 5.19 2.51 1.37
CA SER A 104 4.35 3.31 2.28
C SER A 104 2.93 2.80 2.27
N PHE A 105 2.25 2.88 3.41
CA PHE A 105 0.83 2.56 3.51
C PHE A 105 0.15 3.40 4.59
N LEU A 106 -1.14 3.63 4.39
CA LEU A 106 -2.00 4.25 5.39
C LEU A 106 -2.45 3.17 6.38
N LYS A 107 -2.26 3.41 7.66
CA LYS A 107 -2.75 2.48 8.69
C LYS A 107 -4.26 2.31 8.59
N PRO A 108 -4.75 1.09 8.47
CA PRO A 108 -6.21 0.86 8.47
C PRO A 108 -6.92 1.43 9.69
N THR A 109 -6.29 1.43 10.86
CA THR A 109 -6.88 2.02 12.07
C THR A 109 -7.11 3.52 11.94
N ALA A 110 -6.32 4.22 11.11
CA ALA A 110 -6.47 5.64 10.88
C ALA A 110 -7.80 5.96 10.19
N PHE A 111 -8.16 5.21 9.14
CA PHE A 111 -9.46 5.43 8.50
C PHE A 111 -10.61 4.84 9.33
N ALA A 112 -10.39 3.72 10.01
CA ALA A 112 -11.43 3.10 10.85
C ALA A 112 -11.85 3.99 12.01
N SER A 113 -10.93 4.78 12.57
CA SER A 113 -11.22 5.68 13.68
C SER A 113 -12.28 6.73 13.35
N ILE A 114 -12.42 7.06 12.06
CA ILE A 114 -13.42 8.06 11.59
C ILE A 114 -14.85 7.57 11.84
N PHE A 115 -15.06 6.26 11.81
CA PHE A 115 -16.40 5.67 11.89
C PHE A 115 -16.88 5.40 13.32
N ASN A 116 -16.02 5.51 14.33
CA ASN A 116 -16.36 5.28 15.73
C ASN A 116 -17.05 3.93 15.98
N SER A 117 -16.57 2.88 15.31
CA SER A 117 -17.10 1.52 15.43
C SER A 117 -16.04 0.58 16.00
N GLU A 118 -16.35 -0.05 17.12
CA GLU A 118 -15.42 -1.02 17.73
C GLU A 118 -15.20 -2.23 16.84
N SER A 119 -16.24 -2.72 16.17
CA SER A 119 -16.11 -3.86 15.27
C SER A 119 -15.27 -3.53 14.05
N MET A 120 -15.44 -2.35 13.49
CA MET A 120 -14.60 -1.89 12.37
C MET A 120 -13.15 -1.72 12.82
N MET A 121 -12.92 -1.13 13.98
CA MET A 121 -11.58 -0.95 14.53
C MET A 121 -10.88 -2.29 14.73
N SER A 122 -11.59 -3.29 15.22
CA SER A 122 -11.06 -4.64 15.44
C SER A 122 -10.61 -5.28 14.13
N ILE A 123 -11.40 -5.14 13.07
CA ILE A 123 -11.05 -5.65 11.73
C ILE A 123 -9.84 -4.89 11.20
N ALA A 124 -9.84 -3.58 11.36
CA ALA A 124 -8.74 -2.72 10.90
C ALA A 124 -7.42 -3.03 11.61
N GLU A 125 -7.45 -3.31 12.90
CA GLU A 125 -6.27 -3.69 13.68
C GLU A 125 -5.64 -4.98 13.15
N ARG A 126 -6.45 -5.98 12.82
CA ARG A 126 -5.94 -7.23 12.27
C ARG A 126 -5.35 -7.05 10.88
N LEU A 127 -6.01 -6.25 10.05
CA LEU A 127 -5.50 -5.92 8.71
C LEU A 127 -4.18 -5.16 8.80
N GLU A 128 -4.09 -4.20 9.69
CA GLU A 128 -2.87 -3.42 9.92
C GLU A 128 -1.72 -4.29 10.39
N GLU A 129 -1.99 -5.21 11.30
CA GLU A 129 -1.00 -6.18 11.77
C GLU A 129 -0.47 -7.03 10.62
N ASP A 130 -1.35 -7.51 9.76
CA ASP A 130 -0.95 -8.27 8.56
C ASP A 130 -0.06 -7.42 7.63
N MET A 131 -0.38 -6.14 7.46
CA MET A 131 0.40 -5.25 6.62
C MET A 131 1.81 -5.03 7.17
N TYR A 132 1.94 -4.88 8.49
CA TYR A 132 3.25 -4.80 9.13
C TYR A 132 4.04 -6.10 8.95
N GLU A 133 3.39 -7.25 9.15
CA GLU A 133 4.04 -8.55 9.00
C GLU A 133 4.50 -8.78 7.56
N ILE A 134 3.72 -8.38 6.59
CA ILE A 134 4.10 -8.46 5.17
C ILE A 134 5.41 -7.72 4.94
N LEU A 135 5.53 -6.50 5.44
CA LEU A 135 6.75 -5.72 5.28
C LEU A 135 7.93 -6.32 6.04
N ASP A 136 7.67 -6.88 7.23
CA ASP A 136 8.72 -7.50 8.04
C ASP A 136 9.31 -8.75 7.38
N GLU A 137 8.55 -9.43 6.52
CA GLU A 137 9.02 -10.61 5.81
C GLU A 137 9.83 -10.28 4.55
N ILE A 138 9.86 -9.02 4.12
CA ILE A 138 10.68 -8.60 2.99
C ILE A 138 12.11 -8.41 3.51
N ILE A 139 12.89 -9.48 3.46
CA ILE A 139 14.25 -9.54 3.94
C ILE A 139 15.16 -10.19 2.91
N PHE A 140 16.47 -9.97 3.05
CA PHE A 140 17.49 -10.49 2.14
C PHE A 140 18.82 -10.72 2.85
#